data_33803929c4b0c9d2a82e9d77f0b7354c
#
_entry.id   33803929c4b0c9d2a82e9d77f0b7354c
#
_cell.length_a   1.000
_cell.length_b   1.000
_cell.length_c   1.000
_cell.angle_alpha   90.00
_cell.angle_beta   90.00
_cell.angle_gamma   90.00
#
_symmetry.space_group_name_H-M   'P 1'
#
loop_
_entity.id
_entity.type
_entity.pdbx_description
1 polymer ?
#
loop_
_entity_poly.entity_id
_entity_poly.type
_entity_poly.pdbx_seq_one_letter_code
_entity_poly.pdbx_strand_id
1 'polypeptide(L)'
;MKILVPVKRVIDYNVKPRVKADGTGVDLANVKMSMNPFDEIAVEEAIRIKEAGKAEEIIAVSIGPAKAQETLRTALAMGADRAILVESDEDVEPLAVAKILKAIADEEQPGLVLLGKQSISDDSNQTGQMLAALMGVGQGTFANTVEVDGDSVSVKREIDGGLETVKLSLPAIVTTDLRLNEPRYASLPNIMKAKKKPLDTKSPADFGVDIAPRLTTTNVSEPPVRQAGEKVEDVAALVAKIKELGIA
;
A
#
# COMPACT_ATOMS: atom_id res chain seq x y z
N MET A 1 -12.55 -8.66 -16.18
CA MET A 1 -12.90 -8.23 -14.81
C MET A 1 -12.32 -6.84 -14.52
N LYS A 2 -12.87 -6.11 -13.52
CA LYS A 2 -12.25 -4.89 -12.98
C LYS A 2 -11.22 -5.21 -11.90
N ILE A 3 -10.17 -4.40 -11.80
CA ILE A 3 -9.18 -4.44 -10.70
C ILE A 3 -9.24 -3.12 -9.94
N LEU A 4 -9.40 -3.18 -8.61
CA LEU A 4 -9.36 -2.02 -7.73
C LEU A 4 -7.96 -1.94 -7.10
N VAL A 5 -7.33 -0.76 -7.16
CA VAL A 5 -5.97 -0.56 -6.66
C VAL A 5 -5.93 0.66 -5.73
N PRO A 6 -6.03 0.45 -4.41
CA PRO A 6 -5.79 1.51 -3.44
C PRO A 6 -4.33 1.97 -3.47
N VAL A 7 -4.12 3.28 -3.43
CA VAL A 7 -2.79 3.91 -3.41
C VAL A 7 -2.73 5.01 -2.35
N LYS A 8 -1.67 5.05 -1.57
CA LYS A 8 -1.48 6.04 -0.51
C LYS A 8 -0.42 7.07 -0.85
N ARG A 9 -0.69 8.35 -0.58
CA ARG A 9 0.29 9.43 -0.65
C ARG A 9 1.12 9.44 0.64
N VAL A 10 2.43 9.30 0.51
CA VAL A 10 3.37 9.21 1.64
C VAL A 10 4.57 10.14 1.41
N ILE A 11 5.37 10.39 2.45
CA ILE A 11 6.67 11.04 2.29
C ILE A 11 7.53 10.17 1.37
N ASP A 12 8.19 10.81 0.39
CA ASP A 12 9.12 10.11 -0.51
C ASP A 12 10.23 9.42 0.31
N TYR A 13 10.47 8.14 0.05
CA TYR A 13 11.42 7.32 0.81
C TYR A 13 12.87 7.82 0.80
N ASN A 14 13.22 8.72 -0.14
CA ASN A 14 14.53 9.37 -0.17
C ASN A 14 14.61 10.57 0.78
N VAL A 15 13.51 11.00 1.36
CA VAL A 15 13.45 12.13 2.29
C VAL A 15 13.53 11.63 3.72
N LYS A 16 14.48 12.14 4.49
CA LYS A 16 14.53 11.89 5.93
C LYS A 16 13.38 12.66 6.61
N PRO A 17 12.39 11.97 7.23
CA PRO A 17 11.33 12.63 7.97
C PRO A 17 11.90 13.37 9.17
N ARG A 18 11.23 14.48 9.55
CA ARG A 18 11.58 15.30 10.71
C ARG A 18 10.37 15.35 11.65
N VAL A 19 10.66 15.34 12.94
CA VAL A 19 9.63 15.52 13.97
C VAL A 19 9.35 17.01 14.15
N LYS A 20 8.09 17.38 14.32
CA LYS A 20 7.71 18.74 14.70
C LYS A 20 8.33 19.11 16.05
N ALA A 21 8.65 20.39 16.23
CA ALA A 21 9.30 20.88 17.46
C ALA A 21 8.47 20.62 18.75
N ASP A 22 7.17 20.53 18.61
CA ASP A 22 6.22 20.24 19.71
C ASP A 22 5.98 18.74 19.96
N GLY A 23 6.60 17.86 19.18
CA GLY A 23 6.43 16.39 19.28
C GLY A 23 5.06 15.87 18.89
N THR A 24 4.19 16.68 18.27
CA THR A 24 2.82 16.28 17.93
C THR A 24 2.72 15.42 16.66
N GLY A 25 3.80 15.28 15.91
CA GLY A 25 3.81 14.49 14.68
C GLY A 25 5.02 14.72 13.81
N VAL A 26 4.97 14.20 12.60
CA VAL A 26 5.99 14.42 11.56
C VAL A 26 5.73 15.74 10.85
N ASP A 27 6.79 16.52 10.58
CA ASP A 27 6.70 17.76 9.82
C ASP A 27 6.52 17.43 8.32
N LEU A 28 5.37 17.79 7.78
CA LEU A 28 5.02 17.62 6.37
C LEU A 28 5.17 18.90 5.54
N ALA A 29 5.62 20.00 6.14
CA ALA A 29 5.78 21.27 5.45
C ALA A 29 6.93 21.19 4.42
N ASN A 30 6.59 21.48 3.16
CA ASN A 30 7.54 21.48 2.03
C ASN A 30 8.31 20.16 1.83
N VAL A 31 7.74 19.05 2.22
CA VAL A 31 8.30 17.71 2.05
C VAL A 31 7.84 17.14 0.71
N LYS A 32 8.77 16.54 -0.05
CA LYS A 32 8.42 15.78 -1.24
C LYS A 32 7.56 14.57 -0.86
N MET A 33 6.42 14.42 -1.52
CA MET A 33 5.51 13.31 -1.33
C MET A 33 5.52 12.44 -2.60
N SER A 34 5.25 11.14 -2.45
CA SER A 34 5.17 10.18 -3.54
C SER A 34 4.06 9.15 -3.28
N MET A 35 3.83 8.26 -4.24
CA MET A 35 3.05 7.04 -4.01
C MET A 35 3.83 6.12 -3.07
N ASN A 36 3.12 5.43 -2.19
CA ASN A 36 3.72 4.36 -1.38
C ASN A 36 4.36 3.29 -2.28
N PRO A 37 5.63 2.90 -2.06
CA PRO A 37 6.34 1.97 -2.94
C PRO A 37 5.63 0.62 -3.12
N PHE A 38 5.00 0.10 -2.07
CA PHE A 38 4.23 -1.15 -2.19
C PHE A 38 2.99 -1.00 -3.06
N ASP A 39 2.38 0.19 -3.09
CA ASP A 39 1.23 0.47 -3.94
C ASP A 39 1.64 0.66 -5.40
N GLU A 40 2.85 1.18 -5.68
CA GLU A 40 3.41 1.22 -7.03
C GLU A 40 3.55 -0.19 -7.62
N ILE A 41 3.98 -1.17 -6.81
CA ILE A 41 4.01 -2.59 -7.18
C ILE A 41 2.61 -3.10 -7.52
N ALA A 42 1.60 -2.74 -6.73
CA ALA A 42 0.22 -3.15 -6.97
C ALA A 42 -0.35 -2.55 -8.27
N VAL A 43 -0.06 -1.27 -8.54
CA VAL A 43 -0.45 -0.62 -9.81
C VAL A 43 0.22 -1.31 -11.00
N GLU A 44 1.52 -1.57 -10.94
CA GLU A 44 2.25 -2.29 -12.00
C GLU A 44 1.66 -3.68 -12.25
N GLU A 45 1.35 -4.43 -11.19
CA GLU A 45 0.79 -5.77 -11.35
C GLU A 45 -0.59 -5.74 -12.00
N ALA A 46 -1.45 -4.80 -11.59
CA ALA A 46 -2.75 -4.61 -12.23
C ALA A 46 -2.62 -4.32 -13.73
N ILE A 47 -1.63 -3.51 -14.11
CA ILE A 47 -1.36 -3.19 -15.52
C ILE A 47 -0.90 -4.44 -16.28
N ARG A 48 0.01 -5.25 -15.71
CA ARG A 48 0.48 -6.49 -16.32
C ARG A 48 -0.65 -7.49 -16.52
N ILE A 49 -1.54 -7.65 -15.54
CA ILE A 49 -2.73 -8.51 -15.64
C ILE A 49 -3.65 -8.01 -16.76
N LYS A 50 -3.84 -6.70 -16.90
CA LYS A 50 -4.64 -6.11 -17.97
C LYS A 50 -3.98 -6.29 -19.34
N GLU A 51 -2.68 -6.05 -19.46
CA GLU A 51 -1.91 -6.27 -20.71
C GLU A 51 -1.95 -7.74 -21.15
N ALA A 52 -2.05 -8.67 -20.21
CA ALA A 52 -2.28 -10.10 -20.48
C ALA A 52 -3.73 -10.43 -20.90
N GLY A 53 -4.61 -9.44 -21.01
CA GLY A 53 -6.01 -9.62 -21.43
C GLY A 53 -6.93 -10.22 -20.33
N LYS A 54 -6.49 -10.23 -19.07
CA LYS A 54 -7.22 -10.85 -17.94
C LYS A 54 -8.03 -9.83 -17.13
N ALA A 55 -7.84 -8.53 -17.39
CA ALA A 55 -8.64 -7.44 -16.81
C ALA A 55 -9.07 -6.46 -17.90
N GLU A 56 -10.20 -5.80 -17.68
CA GLU A 56 -10.79 -4.81 -18.60
C GLU A 56 -10.52 -3.38 -18.13
N GLU A 57 -10.59 -3.16 -16.82
CA GLU A 57 -10.50 -1.85 -16.22
C GLU A 57 -9.69 -1.88 -14.92
N ILE A 58 -8.84 -0.86 -14.74
CA ILE A 58 -8.08 -0.61 -13.51
C ILE A 58 -8.56 0.69 -12.90
N ILE A 59 -9.03 0.62 -11.65
CA ILE A 59 -9.55 1.75 -10.87
C ILE A 59 -8.57 2.04 -9.73
N ALA A 60 -7.88 3.17 -9.79
CA ALA A 60 -7.05 3.62 -8.69
C ALA A 60 -7.88 4.37 -7.65
N VAL A 61 -7.66 4.10 -6.37
CA VAL A 61 -8.36 4.78 -5.26
C VAL A 61 -7.36 5.36 -4.29
N SER A 62 -7.60 6.59 -3.83
CA SER A 62 -6.84 7.18 -2.72
C SER A 62 -7.77 7.80 -1.70
N ILE A 63 -7.47 7.65 -0.43
CA ILE A 63 -8.21 8.24 0.68
C ILE A 63 -7.25 9.20 1.37
N GLY A 64 -7.61 10.47 1.49
CA GLY A 64 -6.76 11.50 2.09
C GLY A 64 -7.07 12.91 1.58
N PRO A 65 -6.19 13.90 1.86
CA PRO A 65 -6.42 15.29 1.49
C PRO A 65 -6.47 15.48 -0.03
N ALA A 66 -7.03 16.60 -0.48
CA ALA A 66 -7.14 16.95 -1.91
C ALA A 66 -5.82 16.73 -2.70
N LYS A 67 -4.65 16.94 -2.06
CA LYS A 67 -3.34 16.67 -2.67
C LYS A 67 -3.07 15.20 -2.99
N ALA A 68 -3.83 14.25 -2.46
CA ALA A 68 -3.71 12.83 -2.83
C ALA A 68 -4.09 12.58 -4.31
N GLN A 69 -4.78 13.56 -4.95
CA GLN A 69 -4.98 13.57 -6.39
C GLN A 69 -3.67 13.45 -7.20
N GLU A 70 -2.56 14.00 -6.71
CA GLU A 70 -1.26 13.91 -7.38
C GLU A 70 -0.79 12.46 -7.52
N THR A 71 -0.97 11.66 -6.46
CA THR A 71 -0.67 10.23 -6.45
C THR A 71 -1.57 9.46 -7.41
N LEU A 72 -2.87 9.78 -7.44
CA LEU A 72 -3.80 9.20 -8.41
C LEU A 72 -3.43 9.54 -9.85
N ARG A 73 -2.98 10.78 -10.13
CA ARG A 73 -2.49 11.16 -11.46
C ARG A 73 -1.24 10.36 -11.85
N THR A 74 -0.40 9.98 -10.88
CA THR A 74 0.74 9.08 -11.13
C THR A 74 0.25 7.67 -11.51
N ALA A 75 -0.69 7.08 -10.78
CA ALA A 75 -1.28 5.78 -11.13
C ALA A 75 -1.94 5.80 -12.53
N LEU A 76 -2.66 6.88 -12.86
CA LEU A 76 -3.25 7.09 -14.19
C LEU A 76 -2.19 7.20 -15.29
N ALA A 77 -1.04 7.82 -14.99
CA ALA A 77 0.08 7.94 -15.93
C ALA A 77 0.82 6.62 -16.13
N MET A 78 0.89 5.77 -15.11
CA MET A 78 1.41 4.41 -15.22
C MET A 78 0.52 3.54 -16.12
N GLY A 79 -0.81 3.66 -16.02
CA GLY A 79 -1.71 2.89 -16.89
C GLY A 79 -3.12 2.66 -16.35
N ALA A 80 -3.45 3.07 -15.12
CA ALA A 80 -4.82 2.98 -14.61
C ALA A 80 -5.81 3.74 -15.52
N ASP A 81 -7.04 3.30 -15.61
CA ASP A 81 -8.04 3.84 -16.53
C ASP A 81 -8.74 5.05 -15.95
N ARG A 82 -9.17 4.98 -14.72
CA ARG A 82 -9.81 6.06 -13.95
C ARG A 82 -9.41 6.01 -12.49
N ALA A 83 -9.77 7.04 -11.75
CA ALA A 83 -9.43 7.15 -10.35
C ALA A 83 -10.61 7.67 -9.51
N ILE A 84 -10.59 7.34 -8.22
CA ILE A 84 -11.51 7.83 -7.20
C ILE A 84 -10.68 8.42 -6.06
N LEU A 85 -10.89 9.69 -5.76
CA LEU A 85 -10.39 10.34 -4.55
C LEU A 85 -11.50 10.35 -3.51
N VAL A 86 -11.24 9.75 -2.36
CA VAL A 86 -12.09 9.95 -1.17
C VAL A 86 -11.42 11.01 -0.33
N GLU A 87 -11.90 12.24 -0.44
CA GLU A 87 -11.26 13.39 0.16
C GLU A 87 -11.57 13.49 1.66
N SER A 88 -10.51 13.55 2.46
CA SER A 88 -10.57 13.79 3.90
C SER A 88 -9.28 14.46 4.36
N ASP A 89 -9.39 15.51 5.17
CA ASP A 89 -8.25 16.13 5.84
C ASP A 89 -7.90 15.46 7.19
N GLU A 90 -8.75 14.54 7.64
CA GLU A 90 -8.51 13.75 8.84
C GLU A 90 -7.64 12.53 8.54
N ASP A 91 -6.84 12.10 9.51
CA ASP A 91 -6.11 10.84 9.45
C ASP A 91 -7.09 9.67 9.54
N VAL A 92 -7.20 8.91 8.45
CA VAL A 92 -8.13 7.77 8.36
C VAL A 92 -7.41 6.49 8.75
N GLU A 93 -7.83 5.87 9.85
CA GLU A 93 -7.27 4.63 10.36
C GLU A 93 -7.55 3.42 9.45
N PRO A 94 -6.71 2.35 9.48
CA PRO A 94 -6.82 1.20 8.57
C PRO A 94 -8.20 0.55 8.49
N LEU A 95 -8.93 0.46 9.60
CA LEU A 95 -10.29 -0.12 9.60
C LEU A 95 -11.30 0.79 8.88
N ALA A 96 -11.20 2.10 9.05
CA ALA A 96 -12.06 3.04 8.35
C ALA A 96 -11.73 3.05 6.85
N VAL A 97 -10.44 2.98 6.48
CA VAL A 97 -9.99 2.79 5.09
C VAL A 97 -10.60 1.50 4.51
N ALA A 98 -10.53 0.37 5.22
CA ALA A 98 -11.09 -0.89 4.75
C ALA A 98 -12.61 -0.82 4.55
N LYS A 99 -13.34 -0.11 5.42
CA LYS A 99 -14.80 0.11 5.27
C LYS A 99 -15.14 0.95 4.03
N ILE A 100 -14.38 2.02 3.78
CA ILE A 100 -14.54 2.85 2.57
C ILE A 100 -14.26 2.03 1.33
N LEU A 101 -13.14 1.27 1.31
CA LEU A 101 -12.78 0.41 0.19
C LEU A 101 -13.84 -0.68 -0.06
N LYS A 102 -14.43 -1.23 1.01
CA LYS A 102 -15.56 -2.17 0.89
C LYS A 102 -16.75 -1.52 0.20
N ALA A 103 -17.15 -0.32 0.61
CA ALA A 103 -18.26 0.39 -0.01
C ALA A 103 -17.99 0.68 -1.50
N ILE A 104 -16.76 1.08 -1.85
CA ILE A 104 -16.34 1.23 -3.25
C ILE A 104 -16.39 -0.12 -3.98
N ALA A 105 -15.94 -1.19 -3.36
CA ALA A 105 -15.99 -2.52 -3.96
C ALA A 105 -17.44 -3.02 -4.16
N ASP A 106 -18.36 -2.67 -3.27
CA ASP A 106 -19.79 -2.96 -3.43
C ASP A 106 -20.42 -2.20 -4.62
N GLU A 107 -19.97 -0.96 -4.91
CA GLU A 107 -20.41 -0.20 -6.08
C GLU A 107 -19.76 -0.70 -7.38
N GLU A 108 -18.45 -0.95 -7.35
CA GLU A 108 -17.64 -1.23 -8.54
C GLU A 108 -17.61 -2.71 -8.94
N GLN A 109 -17.86 -3.60 -7.99
CA GLN A 109 -17.84 -5.07 -8.18
C GLN A 109 -16.51 -5.55 -8.81
N PRO A 110 -15.34 -5.24 -8.21
CA PRO A 110 -14.07 -5.70 -8.75
C PRO A 110 -13.92 -7.21 -8.57
N GLY A 111 -13.33 -7.89 -9.57
CA GLY A 111 -12.94 -9.28 -9.43
C GLY A 111 -11.66 -9.45 -8.61
N LEU A 112 -10.81 -8.42 -8.54
CA LEU A 112 -9.57 -8.44 -7.78
C LEU A 112 -9.30 -7.08 -7.16
N VAL A 113 -8.85 -7.07 -5.90
CA VAL A 113 -8.28 -5.88 -5.26
C VAL A 113 -6.80 -6.15 -5.02
N LEU A 114 -5.95 -5.30 -5.59
CA LEU A 114 -4.49 -5.33 -5.41
C LEU A 114 -4.08 -4.10 -4.62
N LEU A 115 -3.40 -4.27 -3.51
CA LEU A 115 -2.90 -3.16 -2.69
C LEU A 115 -1.53 -3.49 -2.09
N GLY A 116 -0.74 -2.49 -1.77
CA GLY A 116 0.50 -2.68 -1.05
C GLY A 116 0.28 -3.43 0.26
N LYS A 117 1.19 -4.33 0.64
CA LYS A 117 1.07 -5.06 1.91
C LYS A 117 1.04 -4.12 3.12
N GLN A 118 1.72 -2.99 3.02
CA GLN A 118 1.87 -1.99 4.08
C GLN A 118 2.16 -0.62 3.49
N SER A 119 2.03 0.44 4.29
CA SER A 119 2.49 1.78 3.95
C SER A 119 3.78 2.10 4.70
N ILE A 120 4.74 2.75 4.06
CA ILE A 120 5.97 3.20 4.71
C ILE A 120 5.74 4.33 5.73
N SER A 121 4.53 4.88 5.81
CA SER A 121 4.18 5.95 6.75
C SER A 121 3.81 5.44 8.15
N ASP A 122 3.16 4.29 8.24
CA ASP A 122 2.63 3.75 9.50
C ASP A 122 2.98 2.27 9.74
N ASP A 123 3.36 1.57 8.69
CA ASP A 123 3.81 0.17 8.72
C ASP A 123 2.78 -0.81 9.35
N SER A 124 1.50 -0.42 9.36
CA SER A 124 0.45 -1.15 10.09
C SER A 124 0.11 -2.51 9.50
N ASN A 125 0.22 -2.68 8.17
CA ASN A 125 -0.07 -3.93 7.45
C ASN A 125 -1.42 -4.57 7.82
N GLN A 126 -2.49 -3.80 7.82
CA GLN A 126 -3.81 -4.24 8.33
C GLN A 126 -4.94 -4.10 7.30
N THR A 127 -4.90 -3.10 6.43
CA THR A 127 -6.02 -2.69 5.57
C THR A 127 -6.51 -3.83 4.67
N GLY A 128 -5.59 -4.54 3.98
CA GLY A 128 -5.95 -5.61 3.05
C GLY A 128 -6.65 -6.77 3.74
N GLN A 129 -6.14 -7.19 4.88
CA GLN A 129 -6.71 -8.29 5.67
C GLN A 129 -8.09 -7.91 6.26
N MET A 130 -8.24 -6.68 6.75
CA MET A 130 -9.53 -6.17 7.22
C MET A 130 -10.55 -6.08 6.08
N LEU A 131 -10.11 -5.62 4.90
CA LEU A 131 -10.97 -5.55 3.72
C LEU A 131 -11.45 -6.95 3.30
N ALA A 132 -10.56 -7.94 3.25
CA ALA A 132 -10.92 -9.30 2.92
C ALA A 132 -11.97 -9.87 3.88
N ALA A 133 -11.78 -9.65 5.19
CA ALA A 133 -12.75 -10.06 6.21
C ALA A 133 -14.10 -9.35 6.06
N LEU A 134 -14.12 -8.04 5.79
CA LEU A 134 -15.35 -7.26 5.59
C LEU A 134 -16.11 -7.69 4.33
N MET A 135 -15.42 -8.09 3.28
CA MET A 135 -16.01 -8.58 2.03
C MET A 135 -16.37 -10.07 2.09
N GLY A 136 -15.87 -10.83 3.07
CA GLY A 136 -16.07 -12.27 3.16
C GLY A 136 -15.39 -13.05 2.03
N VAL A 137 -14.24 -12.57 1.52
CA VAL A 137 -13.50 -13.16 0.40
C VAL A 137 -12.12 -13.66 0.82
N GLY A 138 -11.51 -14.49 -0.03
CA GLY A 138 -10.15 -14.98 0.17
C GLY A 138 -9.09 -13.87 0.09
N GLN A 139 -7.96 -14.07 0.79
CA GLN A 139 -6.83 -13.15 0.76
C GLN A 139 -5.53 -13.87 0.46
N GLY A 140 -4.70 -13.27 -0.40
CA GLY A 140 -3.31 -13.67 -0.66
C GLY A 140 -2.37 -12.54 -0.26
N THR A 141 -1.78 -12.63 0.94
CA THR A 141 -0.94 -11.58 1.50
C THR A 141 0.54 -11.77 1.18
N PHE A 142 1.31 -10.68 1.09
CA PHE A 142 2.75 -10.68 0.80
C PHE A 142 3.10 -11.33 -0.55
N ALA A 143 2.33 -11.01 -1.59
CA ALA A 143 2.48 -11.65 -2.90
C ALA A 143 3.84 -11.39 -3.54
N ASN A 144 4.51 -12.48 -3.92
CA ASN A 144 5.73 -12.52 -4.73
C ASN A 144 5.40 -12.83 -6.20
N THR A 145 4.31 -13.56 -6.45
CA THR A 145 3.80 -13.86 -7.79
C THR A 145 2.29 -13.90 -7.75
N VAL A 146 1.64 -13.36 -8.79
CA VAL A 146 0.18 -13.36 -8.94
C VAL A 146 -0.19 -13.89 -10.33
N GLU A 147 -0.97 -14.95 -10.39
CA GLU A 147 -1.42 -15.56 -11.65
C GLU A 147 -2.93 -15.70 -11.65
N VAL A 148 -3.60 -14.91 -12.50
CA VAL A 148 -5.05 -15.00 -12.70
C VAL A 148 -5.35 -16.06 -13.74
N ASP A 149 -6.28 -16.98 -13.44
CA ASP A 149 -6.74 -18.02 -14.34
C ASP A 149 -8.25 -18.23 -14.20
N GLY A 150 -9.00 -17.78 -15.20
CA GLY A 150 -10.47 -17.83 -15.20
C GLY A 150 -11.08 -17.12 -13.99
N ASP A 151 -11.74 -17.86 -13.13
CA ASP A 151 -12.41 -17.40 -11.92
C ASP A 151 -11.57 -17.55 -10.64
N SER A 152 -10.27 -17.79 -10.80
CA SER A 152 -9.34 -17.99 -9.69
C SER A 152 -8.05 -17.18 -9.85
N VAL A 153 -7.36 -16.96 -8.72
CA VAL A 153 -6.03 -16.38 -8.67
C VAL A 153 -5.11 -17.25 -7.81
N SER A 154 -3.94 -17.60 -8.35
CA SER A 154 -2.86 -18.25 -7.60
C SER A 154 -1.88 -17.19 -7.13
N VAL A 155 -1.60 -17.17 -5.84
CA VAL A 155 -0.70 -16.21 -5.20
C VAL A 155 0.43 -16.96 -4.51
N LYS A 156 1.66 -16.73 -4.96
CA LYS A 156 2.86 -17.17 -4.25
C LYS A 156 3.25 -16.09 -3.24
N ARG A 157 3.32 -16.46 -1.98
CA ARG A 157 3.47 -15.57 -0.83
C ARG A 157 4.85 -15.72 -0.20
N GLU A 158 5.41 -14.61 0.27
CA GLU A 158 6.56 -14.62 1.17
C GLU A 158 6.12 -15.01 2.59
N ILE A 159 6.73 -16.03 3.15
CA ILE A 159 6.53 -16.47 4.54
C ILE A 159 7.90 -16.69 5.21
N ASP A 160 7.96 -16.77 6.53
CA ASP A 160 9.23 -16.88 7.27
C ASP A 160 10.06 -18.12 6.86
N GLY A 161 9.38 -19.22 6.54
CA GLY A 161 10.03 -20.47 6.11
C GLY A 161 10.33 -20.56 4.61
N GLY A 162 10.03 -19.54 3.81
CA GLY A 162 10.22 -19.54 2.36
C GLY A 162 9.01 -19.03 1.58
N LEU A 163 8.49 -19.79 0.63
CA LEU A 163 7.36 -19.41 -0.21
C LEU A 163 6.21 -20.39 -0.06
N GLU A 164 4.99 -19.85 0.02
CA GLU A 164 3.75 -20.61 0.03
C GLU A 164 2.90 -20.21 -1.19
N THR A 165 2.24 -21.16 -1.82
CA THR A 165 1.27 -20.87 -2.89
C THR A 165 -0.13 -21.16 -2.41
N VAL A 166 -1.00 -20.15 -2.50
CA VAL A 166 -2.43 -20.28 -2.23
C VAL A 166 -3.22 -20.04 -3.51
N LYS A 167 -4.30 -20.80 -3.73
CA LYS A 167 -5.24 -20.58 -4.81
C LYS A 167 -6.57 -20.09 -4.23
N LEU A 168 -7.05 -18.96 -4.75
CA LEU A 168 -8.24 -18.27 -4.26
C LEU A 168 -9.27 -18.17 -5.38
N SER A 169 -10.55 -18.30 -5.03
CA SER A 169 -11.64 -17.94 -5.93
C SER A 169 -11.78 -16.42 -6.01
N LEU A 170 -12.11 -15.88 -7.18
CA LEU A 170 -12.46 -14.47 -7.36
C LEU A 170 -13.91 -14.23 -6.91
N PRO A 171 -14.26 -13.06 -6.33
CA PRO A 171 -13.34 -11.96 -6.03
C PRO A 171 -12.36 -12.27 -4.88
N ALA A 172 -11.17 -11.66 -4.92
CA ALA A 172 -10.13 -11.88 -3.92
C ALA A 172 -9.38 -10.58 -3.61
N ILE A 173 -8.73 -10.55 -2.44
CA ILE A 173 -7.83 -9.48 -2.02
C ILE A 173 -6.39 -10.00 -2.06
N VAL A 174 -5.49 -9.25 -2.69
CA VAL A 174 -4.07 -9.59 -2.74
C VAL A 174 -3.25 -8.39 -2.27
N THR A 175 -2.36 -8.63 -1.31
CA THR A 175 -1.41 -7.60 -0.87
C THR A 175 -0.02 -7.88 -1.45
N THR A 176 0.62 -6.86 -2.01
CA THR A 176 1.85 -7.01 -2.80
C THR A 176 3.11 -6.76 -1.98
N ASP A 177 4.11 -7.63 -2.15
CA ASP A 177 5.47 -7.42 -1.67
C ASP A 177 6.32 -6.72 -2.74
N LEU A 178 7.43 -6.08 -2.34
CA LEU A 178 8.36 -5.40 -3.26
C LEU A 178 9.03 -6.35 -4.26
N ARG A 179 9.04 -7.66 -3.97
CA ARG A 179 9.65 -8.68 -4.84
C ARG A 179 8.76 -9.12 -5.99
N LEU A 180 7.49 -8.70 -6.00
CA LEU A 180 6.52 -9.14 -7.02
C LEU A 180 6.91 -8.66 -8.43
N ASN A 181 7.31 -7.41 -8.57
CA ASN A 181 7.69 -6.83 -9.86
C ASN A 181 8.56 -5.57 -9.67
N GLU A 182 8.99 -5.00 -10.80
CA GLU A 182 9.63 -3.68 -10.86
C GLU A 182 8.66 -2.73 -11.59
N PRO A 183 8.20 -1.65 -10.93
CA PRO A 183 7.27 -0.71 -11.52
C PRO A 183 7.86 0.03 -12.73
N ARG A 184 7.06 0.22 -13.76
CA ARG A 184 7.42 1.02 -14.94
C ARG A 184 7.45 2.51 -14.62
N TYR A 185 8.30 3.24 -15.32
CA TYR A 185 8.26 4.68 -15.34
C TYR A 185 7.16 5.19 -16.29
N ALA A 186 6.38 6.17 -15.82
CA ALA A 186 5.42 6.84 -16.66
C ALA A 186 6.14 7.68 -17.74
N SER A 187 5.82 7.47 -19.00
CA SER A 187 6.36 8.29 -20.10
C SER A 187 5.73 9.69 -20.09
N LEU A 188 6.45 10.69 -20.60
CA LEU A 188 5.93 12.07 -20.72
C LEU A 188 4.58 12.14 -21.46
N PRO A 189 4.36 11.44 -22.59
CA PRO A 189 3.04 11.39 -23.21
C PRO A 189 1.94 10.84 -22.30
N ASN A 190 2.24 9.82 -21.50
CA ASN A 190 1.28 9.23 -20.58
C ASN A 190 0.95 10.17 -19.41
N ILE A 191 1.93 10.92 -18.90
CA ILE A 191 1.71 11.97 -17.90
C ILE A 191 0.75 13.04 -18.44
N MET A 192 0.92 13.45 -19.70
CA MET A 192 0.03 14.42 -20.33
C MET A 192 -1.40 13.88 -20.54
N LYS A 193 -1.52 12.61 -20.96
CA LYS A 193 -2.83 11.93 -21.08
C LYS A 193 -3.53 11.76 -19.73
N ALA A 194 -2.78 11.43 -18.68
CA ALA A 194 -3.30 11.22 -17.34
C ALA A 194 -4.05 12.45 -16.79
N LYS A 195 -3.66 13.67 -17.18
CA LYS A 195 -4.37 14.90 -16.78
C LYS A 195 -5.83 14.95 -17.24
N LYS A 196 -6.17 14.22 -18.31
CA LYS A 196 -7.52 14.18 -18.90
C LYS A 196 -8.31 12.92 -18.54
N LYS A 197 -7.67 11.92 -17.92
CA LYS A 197 -8.36 10.70 -17.49
C LYS A 197 -9.37 11.01 -16.36
N PRO A 198 -10.50 10.29 -16.31
CA PRO A 198 -11.52 10.49 -15.29
C PRO A 198 -10.93 10.36 -13.87
N LEU A 199 -11.29 11.27 -13.00
CA LEU A 199 -10.99 11.26 -11.59
C LEU A 199 -12.19 11.84 -10.85
N ASP A 200 -12.90 10.98 -10.14
CA ASP A 200 -14.07 11.34 -9.34
C ASP A 200 -13.64 11.67 -7.92
N THR A 201 -14.24 12.69 -7.33
CA THR A 201 -14.01 13.03 -5.92
C THR A 201 -15.29 12.77 -5.13
N LYS A 202 -15.15 12.00 -4.06
CA LYS A 202 -16.18 11.66 -3.10
C LYS A 202 -15.69 12.00 -1.69
N SER A 203 -16.57 11.97 -0.71
CA SER A 203 -16.24 12.08 0.71
C SER A 203 -16.54 10.76 1.45
N PRO A 204 -15.97 10.52 2.64
CA PRO A 204 -16.35 9.36 3.46
C PRO A 204 -17.85 9.29 3.77
N ALA A 205 -18.51 10.45 3.88
CA ALA A 205 -19.95 10.53 4.14
C ALA A 205 -20.79 9.98 2.97
N ASP A 206 -20.31 10.09 1.72
CA ASP A 206 -20.99 9.53 0.54
C ASP A 206 -21.08 8.00 0.61
N PHE A 207 -20.22 7.37 1.40
CA PHE A 207 -20.20 5.93 1.66
C PHE A 207 -20.84 5.55 3.00
N GLY A 208 -21.33 6.53 3.78
CA GLY A 208 -21.90 6.28 5.11
C GLY A 208 -20.90 5.74 6.13
N VAL A 209 -19.60 5.98 5.94
CA VAL A 209 -18.53 5.47 6.81
C VAL A 209 -18.14 6.51 7.83
N ASP A 210 -18.21 6.13 9.11
CA ASP A 210 -17.60 6.89 10.20
C ASP A 210 -16.09 6.69 10.21
N ILE A 211 -15.34 7.80 10.04
CA ILE A 211 -13.88 7.82 10.01
C ILE A 211 -13.27 8.38 11.30
N ALA A 212 -14.08 8.68 12.33
CA ALA A 212 -13.58 9.23 13.57
C ALA A 212 -12.41 8.40 14.13
N PRO A 213 -11.24 9.00 14.40
CA PRO A 213 -10.08 8.30 14.89
C PRO A 213 -10.36 7.70 16.28
N ARG A 214 -9.84 6.50 16.52
CA ARG A 214 -9.92 5.79 17.80
C ARG A 214 -8.64 5.86 18.61
N LEU A 215 -7.55 6.26 17.95
CA LEU A 215 -6.23 6.42 18.54
C LEU A 215 -5.85 7.90 18.53
N THR A 216 -5.11 8.31 19.55
CA THR A 216 -4.52 9.64 19.63
C THR A 216 -3.01 9.49 19.77
N THR A 217 -2.26 10.06 18.83
CA THR A 217 -0.80 10.15 18.93
C THR A 217 -0.42 11.12 20.02
N THR A 218 0.16 10.62 21.11
CA THR A 218 0.51 11.44 22.28
C THR A 218 1.88 12.09 22.15
N ASN A 219 2.82 11.43 21.47
CA ASN A 219 4.16 11.93 21.25
C ASN A 219 4.86 11.23 20.08
N VAL A 220 5.64 11.97 19.32
CA VAL A 220 6.54 11.48 18.28
C VAL A 220 7.94 11.98 18.58
N SER A 221 8.94 11.10 18.56
CA SER A 221 10.33 11.43 18.77
C SER A 221 11.22 10.75 17.73
N GLU A 222 12.39 11.34 17.47
CA GLU A 222 13.39 10.65 16.64
C GLU A 222 13.89 9.39 17.34
N PRO A 223 14.27 8.34 16.58
CA PRO A 223 14.90 7.16 17.16
C PRO A 223 16.19 7.55 17.92
N PRO A 224 16.52 6.87 19.02
CA PRO A 224 17.77 7.12 19.72
C PRO A 224 18.97 6.90 18.79
N VAL A 225 19.99 7.74 18.96
CA VAL A 225 21.24 7.59 18.20
C VAL A 225 21.88 6.26 18.54
N ARG A 226 22.06 5.39 17.57
CA ARG A 226 22.74 4.11 17.75
C ARG A 226 24.21 4.35 18.07
N GLN A 227 24.70 3.74 19.13
CA GLN A 227 26.11 3.72 19.46
C GLN A 227 26.83 2.69 18.56
N ALA A 228 28.11 2.93 18.30
CA ALA A 228 28.94 1.95 17.61
C ALA A 228 29.01 0.65 18.41
N GLY A 229 28.95 -0.51 17.71
CA GLY A 229 29.17 -1.78 18.34
C GLY A 229 30.61 -1.97 18.80
N GLU A 230 30.82 -2.96 19.62
CA GLU A 230 32.16 -3.40 20.07
C GLU A 230 32.84 -4.21 18.95
N LYS A 231 34.07 -3.88 18.64
CA LYS A 231 34.89 -4.69 17.72
C LYS A 231 35.61 -5.76 18.53
N VAL A 232 35.41 -7.02 18.17
CA VAL A 232 36.10 -8.16 18.78
C VAL A 232 37.31 -8.55 17.96
N GLU A 233 38.34 -9.12 18.63
CA GLU A 233 39.62 -9.40 18.00
C GLU A 233 39.58 -10.61 17.05
N ASP A 234 38.79 -11.64 17.41
CA ASP A 234 38.71 -12.88 16.67
C ASP A 234 37.32 -13.54 16.75
N VAL A 235 37.16 -14.67 16.04
CA VAL A 235 35.92 -15.46 16.02
C VAL A 235 35.59 -16.06 17.39
N ALA A 236 36.61 -16.44 18.18
CA ALA A 236 36.40 -17.02 19.50
C ALA A 236 35.80 -15.98 20.47
N ALA A 237 36.32 -14.75 20.44
CA ALA A 237 35.77 -13.61 21.19
C ALA A 237 34.34 -13.28 20.76
N LEU A 238 34.03 -13.34 19.45
CA LEU A 238 32.66 -13.14 18.93
C LEU A 238 31.71 -14.21 19.48
N VAL A 239 32.08 -15.48 19.40
CA VAL A 239 31.27 -16.59 19.90
C VAL A 239 31.03 -16.48 21.41
N ALA A 240 32.08 -16.12 22.17
CA ALA A 240 31.94 -15.89 23.62
C ALA A 240 30.95 -14.77 23.91
N LYS A 241 31.01 -13.66 23.18
CA LYS A 241 30.10 -12.53 23.34
C LYS A 241 28.65 -12.85 22.97
N ILE A 242 28.44 -13.64 21.91
CA ILE A 242 27.10 -14.09 21.51
C ILE A 242 26.48 -14.99 22.60
N LYS A 243 27.29 -15.89 23.19
CA LYS A 243 26.84 -16.75 24.30
C LYS A 243 26.53 -15.94 25.56
N GLU A 244 27.38 -14.95 25.89
CA GLU A 244 27.15 -14.03 27.03
C GLU A 244 25.80 -13.28 26.88
N LEU A 245 25.45 -12.89 25.64
CA LEU A 245 24.19 -12.21 25.33
C LEU A 245 22.97 -13.15 25.29
N GLY A 246 23.16 -14.47 25.44
CA GLY A 246 22.08 -15.44 25.39
C GLY A 246 21.42 -15.61 24.02
N ILE A 247 22.14 -15.31 22.95
CA ILE A 247 21.64 -15.39 21.56
C ILE A 247 21.90 -16.78 20.95
N ALA A 248 22.86 -17.53 21.48
CA ALA A 248 23.20 -18.90 21.08
C ALA A 248 23.64 -19.75 22.28
#